data_d440267fd385e80521ac525228376c2a
#
_entry.id   d440267fd385e80521ac525228376c2a
#
_cell.length_a   1.000
_cell.length_b   1.000
_cell.length_c   1.000
_cell.angle_alpha   90.00
_cell.angle_beta   90.00
_cell.angle_gamma   90.00
#
_symmetry.space_group_name_H-M   'P 1'
#
loop_
_entity.id
_entity.type
_entity.pdbx_description
1 polymer ?
#
loop_
_entity_poly.entity_id
_entity_poly.type
_entity_poly.pdbx_seq_one_letter_code
_entity_poly.pdbx_strand_id
1 'polypeptide(L)'
;MKKLKPILLLCMFLAFIGTSCKKSSTNPTSAVSMSLKFNGTAKTSNTVAADYIKSTGTLQVIGKFGNEGLSLMITDIKVGTFAVGDIVIATYSTTADFQNTYLGSTGTVVISSFNSSTVTGTFSFAGTTVDGRNGTVTEGKFSAKVITQ
;
A
#
# COMPACT_ATOMS: atom_id res chain seq x y z
N MET A 1 55.96 -7.70 60.60
CA MET A 1 54.72 -7.16 61.14
C MET A 1 54.13 -6.22 60.10
N LYS A 2 53.07 -6.55 59.45
CA LYS A 2 52.00 -5.67 59.00
C LYS A 2 51.06 -6.40 57.95
N LYS A 3 49.88 -6.35 58.31
CA LYS A 3 48.73 -7.19 57.88
C LYS A 3 48.34 -6.94 56.41
N LEU A 4 48.23 -8.03 55.63
CA LEU A 4 47.59 -8.07 54.36
C LEU A 4 46.07 -8.01 54.55
N LYS A 5 45.41 -7.01 53.94
CA LYS A 5 43.95 -6.97 53.84
C LYS A 5 43.52 -7.68 52.52
N PRO A 6 42.64 -8.67 52.58
CA PRO A 6 42.09 -9.24 51.34
C PRO A 6 41.06 -8.28 50.71
N ILE A 7 41.35 -7.85 49.51
CA ILE A 7 40.40 -7.12 48.67
C ILE A 7 39.39 -8.13 48.15
N LEU A 8 38.15 -8.01 48.64
CA LEU A 8 37.01 -8.75 48.22
C LEU A 8 36.66 -8.39 46.77
N LEU A 9 37.01 -9.27 45.82
CA LEU A 9 36.65 -9.12 44.41
C LEU A 9 35.18 -9.52 44.25
N LEU A 10 34.33 -8.51 44.30
CA LEU A 10 32.91 -8.67 44.03
C LEU A 10 32.69 -8.85 42.51
N CYS A 11 32.65 -10.10 42.07
CA CYS A 11 32.21 -10.44 40.71
C CYS A 11 30.73 -10.17 40.56
N MET A 12 30.44 -9.02 39.98
CA MET A 12 29.09 -8.64 39.60
C MET A 12 28.73 -9.38 38.31
N PHE A 13 28.07 -10.55 38.45
CA PHE A 13 27.44 -11.25 37.35
C PHE A 13 26.26 -10.41 36.83
N LEU A 14 26.49 -9.65 35.75
CA LEU A 14 25.39 -9.10 34.97
C LEU A 14 24.72 -10.27 34.21
N ALA A 15 23.62 -10.72 34.74
CA ALA A 15 22.72 -11.60 34.02
C ALA A 15 22.12 -10.81 32.86
N PHE A 16 22.62 -11.03 31.64
CA PHE A 16 21.93 -10.64 30.41
C PHE A 16 20.63 -11.47 30.29
N ILE A 17 19.55 -10.86 30.71
CA ILE A 17 18.22 -11.36 30.38
C ILE A 17 18.03 -11.06 28.89
N GLY A 18 18.41 -12.02 28.06
CA GLY A 18 18.04 -12.02 26.65
C GLY A 18 16.53 -12.11 26.53
N THR A 19 15.85 -10.99 26.35
CA THR A 19 14.48 -10.98 25.87
C THR A 19 14.49 -11.52 24.45
N SER A 20 14.33 -12.84 24.33
CA SER A 20 14.01 -13.51 23.08
C SER A 20 12.67 -12.93 22.60
N CYS A 21 12.71 -11.94 21.72
CA CYS A 21 11.58 -11.61 20.89
C CYS A 21 11.22 -12.86 20.10
N LYS A 22 10.24 -13.62 20.57
CA LYS A 22 9.54 -14.60 19.75
C LYS A 22 9.00 -13.84 18.55
N LYS A 23 9.71 -13.92 17.43
CA LYS A 23 9.21 -13.55 16.12
C LYS A 23 8.07 -14.52 15.83
N SER A 24 6.87 -14.13 16.25
CA SER A 24 5.65 -14.78 15.84
C SER A 24 5.62 -14.72 14.32
N SER A 25 5.93 -15.82 13.66
CA SER A 25 5.66 -16.01 12.24
C SER A 25 4.16 -16.25 12.09
N THR A 26 3.35 -15.27 12.42
CA THR A 26 2.05 -15.13 11.79
C THR A 26 2.36 -14.81 10.35
N ASN A 27 2.11 -15.75 9.43
CA ASN A 27 1.90 -15.43 8.04
C ASN A 27 1.01 -14.19 8.04
N PRO A 28 1.46 -13.04 7.53
CA PRO A 28 0.59 -11.90 7.41
C PRO A 28 -0.48 -12.31 6.42
N THR A 29 -1.66 -12.66 6.90
CA THR A 29 -2.84 -12.53 6.08
C THR A 29 -2.80 -11.09 5.65
N SER A 30 -2.46 -10.82 4.39
CA SER A 30 -2.28 -9.46 3.89
C SER A 30 -3.55 -8.70 4.18
N ALA A 31 -3.51 -7.85 5.22
CA ALA A 31 -4.67 -7.09 5.61
C ALA A 31 -5.09 -6.26 4.40
N VAL A 32 -6.35 -6.40 4.00
CA VAL A 32 -6.93 -5.59 2.92
C VAL A 32 -6.84 -4.13 3.34
N SER A 33 -6.11 -3.32 2.59
CA SER A 33 -5.90 -1.92 2.93
C SER A 33 -5.43 -1.10 1.73
N MET A 34 -5.74 0.18 1.76
CA MET A 34 -5.19 1.17 0.83
C MET A 34 -4.85 2.44 1.58
N SER A 35 -3.73 3.06 1.23
CA SER A 35 -3.33 4.38 1.74
C SER A 35 -2.78 5.22 0.61
N LEU A 36 -2.96 6.52 0.71
CA LEU A 36 -2.43 7.50 -0.25
C LEU A 36 -2.38 8.89 0.39
N LYS A 37 -1.76 9.82 -0.31
CA LYS A 37 -1.95 11.26 -0.08
C LYS A 37 -2.62 11.87 -1.32
N PHE A 38 -3.73 12.57 -1.12
CA PHE A 38 -4.35 13.40 -2.16
C PHE A 38 -4.07 14.87 -1.86
N ASN A 39 -3.39 15.55 -2.77
CA ASN A 39 -2.91 16.93 -2.59
C ASN A 39 -2.23 17.15 -1.23
N GLY A 40 -1.38 16.19 -0.82
CA GLY A 40 -0.65 16.20 0.44
C GLY A 40 -1.45 15.70 1.67
N THR A 41 -2.78 15.54 1.57
CA THR A 41 -3.62 15.05 2.68
C THR A 41 -3.65 13.53 2.70
N ALA A 42 -3.23 12.92 3.82
CA ALA A 42 -3.20 11.48 3.99
C ALA A 42 -4.62 10.89 4.10
N LYS A 43 -4.83 9.77 3.43
CA LYS A 43 -6.07 8.99 3.42
C LYS A 43 -5.74 7.51 3.62
N THR A 44 -6.60 6.80 4.36
CA THR A 44 -6.49 5.36 4.57
C THR A 44 -7.84 4.68 4.44
N SER A 45 -7.85 3.46 3.95
CA SER A 45 -9.05 2.65 3.78
C SER A 45 -8.75 1.18 4.04
N ASN A 46 -9.71 0.50 4.67
CA ASN A 46 -9.78 -0.96 4.77
C ASN A 46 -10.87 -1.54 3.85
N THR A 47 -11.53 -0.68 3.05
CA THR A 47 -12.53 -1.08 2.05
C THR A 47 -11.87 -1.04 0.69
N VAL A 48 -11.24 -2.15 0.31
CA VAL A 48 -10.52 -2.32 -0.94
C VAL A 48 -10.97 -3.59 -1.61
N ALA A 49 -11.29 -3.52 -2.90
CA ALA A 49 -11.64 -4.65 -3.75
C ALA A 49 -10.66 -4.75 -4.92
N ALA A 50 -10.40 -5.96 -5.38
CA ALA A 50 -9.63 -6.21 -6.59
C ALA A 50 -10.34 -7.28 -7.42
N ASP A 51 -10.83 -6.89 -8.60
CA ASP A 51 -11.50 -7.78 -9.55
C ASP A 51 -10.56 -8.07 -10.73
N TYR A 52 -10.30 -9.35 -10.97
CA TYR A 52 -9.48 -9.81 -12.08
C TYR A 52 -10.32 -10.48 -13.14
N ILE A 53 -10.39 -9.88 -14.32
CA ILE A 53 -11.08 -10.42 -15.49
C ILE A 53 -10.07 -11.24 -16.30
N LYS A 54 -10.13 -12.55 -16.14
CA LYS A 54 -9.15 -13.47 -16.72
C LYS A 54 -9.15 -13.45 -18.25
N SER A 55 -10.32 -13.29 -18.88
CA SER A 55 -10.45 -13.29 -20.34
C SER A 55 -9.72 -12.14 -21.02
N THR A 56 -9.54 -11.02 -20.34
CA THR A 56 -8.87 -9.80 -20.86
C THR A 56 -7.54 -9.52 -20.18
N GLY A 57 -7.18 -10.29 -19.15
CA GLY A 57 -5.99 -10.00 -18.34
C GLY A 57 -6.08 -8.69 -17.56
N THR A 58 -7.31 -8.18 -17.32
CA THR A 58 -7.51 -6.87 -16.69
C THR A 58 -7.72 -7.00 -15.19
N LEU A 59 -6.99 -6.22 -14.42
CA LEU A 59 -7.18 -6.06 -12.98
C LEU A 59 -7.78 -4.69 -12.69
N GLN A 60 -8.86 -4.64 -11.92
CA GLN A 60 -9.39 -3.41 -11.35
C GLN A 60 -9.20 -3.42 -9.83
N VAL A 61 -8.54 -2.40 -9.28
CA VAL A 61 -8.41 -2.19 -7.83
C VAL A 61 -9.18 -0.95 -7.44
N ILE A 62 -10.11 -1.10 -6.49
CA ILE A 62 -10.97 -0.01 -6.01
C ILE A 62 -10.74 0.17 -4.51
N GLY A 63 -10.53 1.41 -4.06
CA GLY A 63 -10.48 1.81 -2.66
C GLY A 63 -11.50 2.88 -2.34
N LYS A 64 -12.20 2.76 -1.20
CA LYS A 64 -13.16 3.76 -0.71
C LYS A 64 -12.65 4.45 0.55
N PHE A 65 -12.72 5.78 0.58
CA PHE A 65 -12.25 6.65 1.67
C PHE A 65 -13.41 7.55 2.15
N GLY A 66 -14.43 6.95 2.76
CA GLY A 66 -15.70 7.63 3.03
C GLY A 66 -16.48 7.87 1.73
N ASN A 67 -16.72 9.14 1.40
CA ASN A 67 -17.39 9.53 0.13
C ASN A 67 -16.43 9.66 -1.06
N GLU A 68 -15.14 9.52 -0.82
CA GLU A 68 -14.10 9.57 -1.86
C GLU A 68 -13.77 8.17 -2.35
N GLY A 69 -13.21 8.06 -3.55
CA GLY A 69 -12.85 6.78 -4.14
C GLY A 69 -11.63 6.85 -5.05
N LEU A 70 -10.92 5.74 -5.12
CA LEU A 70 -9.84 5.54 -6.08
C LEU A 70 -10.12 4.28 -6.90
N SER A 71 -9.87 4.33 -8.20
CA SER A 71 -9.86 3.16 -9.07
C SER A 71 -8.59 3.13 -9.90
N LEU A 72 -7.97 1.95 -9.95
CA LEU A 72 -6.87 1.62 -10.85
C LEU A 72 -7.34 0.47 -11.73
N MET A 73 -7.36 0.66 -13.04
CA MET A 73 -7.63 -0.40 -14.01
C MET A 73 -6.37 -0.64 -14.83
N ILE A 74 -5.86 -1.87 -14.81
CA ILE A 74 -4.58 -2.26 -15.39
C ILE A 74 -4.85 -3.40 -16.37
N THR A 75 -4.52 -3.23 -17.63
CA THR A 75 -4.58 -4.29 -18.65
C THR A 75 -3.25 -5.05 -18.70
N ASP A 76 -3.29 -6.31 -19.12
CA ASP A 76 -2.12 -7.20 -19.17
C ASP A 76 -1.34 -7.27 -17.85
N ILE A 77 -2.09 -7.53 -16.75
CA ILE A 77 -1.54 -7.52 -15.40
C ILE A 77 -0.42 -8.56 -15.21
N LYS A 78 0.69 -8.09 -14.67
CA LYS A 78 1.84 -8.87 -14.21
C LYS A 78 2.57 -8.11 -13.10
N VAL A 79 3.50 -8.76 -12.43
CA VAL A 79 4.43 -8.08 -11.53
C VAL A 79 5.32 -7.14 -12.36
N GLY A 80 5.40 -5.88 -11.97
CA GLY A 80 6.16 -4.87 -12.72
C GLY A 80 5.65 -3.45 -12.53
N THR A 81 6.19 -2.53 -13.32
CA THR A 81 5.85 -1.10 -13.32
C THR A 81 5.07 -0.75 -14.58
N PHE A 82 4.00 -0.01 -14.43
CA PHE A 82 3.07 0.39 -15.47
C PHE A 82 2.91 1.92 -15.48
N ALA A 83 2.92 2.52 -16.66
CA ALA A 83 2.65 3.95 -16.82
C ALA A 83 1.14 4.25 -16.78
N VAL A 84 0.77 5.29 -16.04
CA VAL A 84 -0.59 5.84 -16.04
C VAL A 84 -0.81 6.64 -17.32
N GLY A 85 -1.99 6.47 -17.93
CA GLY A 85 -2.35 7.13 -19.20
C GLY A 85 -2.07 6.29 -20.44
N ASP A 86 -1.46 5.11 -20.28
CA ASP A 86 -1.24 4.13 -21.35
C ASP A 86 -2.07 2.88 -21.07
N ILE A 87 -1.50 1.88 -20.41
CA ILE A 87 -2.17 0.63 -20.05
C ILE A 87 -2.83 0.66 -18.67
N VAL A 88 -2.68 1.77 -17.95
CA VAL A 88 -3.32 2.03 -16.66
C VAL A 88 -4.25 3.23 -16.76
N ILE A 89 -5.51 3.00 -16.41
CA ILE A 89 -6.46 4.07 -16.13
C ILE A 89 -6.52 4.24 -14.61
N ALA A 90 -6.10 5.40 -14.11
CA ALA A 90 -6.15 5.75 -12.71
C ALA A 90 -7.14 6.89 -12.49
N THR A 91 -8.03 6.77 -11.52
CA THR A 91 -8.99 7.83 -11.18
C THR A 91 -9.04 8.03 -9.68
N TYR A 92 -9.25 9.27 -9.27
CA TYR A 92 -9.56 9.64 -7.88
C TYR A 92 -10.75 10.59 -7.85
N SER A 93 -11.80 10.20 -7.13
CA SER A 93 -13.03 10.99 -6.99
C SER A 93 -13.13 11.52 -5.57
N THR A 94 -13.32 12.83 -5.42
CA THR A 94 -13.50 13.45 -4.10
C THR A 94 -14.95 13.39 -3.62
N THR A 95 -15.88 13.06 -4.50
CA THR A 95 -17.31 12.82 -4.22
C THR A 95 -17.83 11.76 -5.18
N ALA A 96 -19.09 11.37 -5.05
CA ALA A 96 -19.77 10.49 -6.03
C ALA A 96 -20.07 11.16 -7.38
N ASP A 97 -19.88 12.48 -7.49
CA ASP A 97 -20.12 13.23 -8.72
C ASP A 97 -18.91 13.10 -9.66
N PHE A 98 -19.18 12.76 -10.92
CA PHE A 98 -18.19 12.63 -11.98
C PHE A 98 -17.39 13.92 -12.21
N GLN A 99 -17.99 15.10 -12.03
CA GLN A 99 -17.31 16.40 -12.15
C GLN A 99 -16.15 16.56 -11.17
N ASN A 100 -16.16 15.79 -10.08
CA ASN A 100 -15.13 15.79 -9.05
C ASN A 100 -14.17 14.58 -9.15
N THR A 101 -14.11 13.97 -10.35
CA THR A 101 -13.18 12.85 -10.62
C THR A 101 -11.96 13.36 -11.37
N TYR A 102 -10.79 13.11 -10.79
CA TYR A 102 -9.48 13.36 -11.38
C TYR A 102 -9.07 12.14 -12.20
N LEU A 103 -8.95 12.31 -13.52
CA LEU A 103 -8.42 11.29 -14.41
C LEU A 103 -6.90 11.43 -14.49
N GLY A 104 -6.18 10.38 -14.15
CA GLY A 104 -4.72 10.33 -14.20
C GLY A 104 -4.22 10.43 -15.64
N SER A 105 -3.32 11.37 -15.87
CA SER A 105 -2.67 11.60 -17.17
C SER A 105 -1.19 11.19 -17.15
N THR A 106 -0.56 11.22 -15.99
CA THR A 106 0.84 10.84 -15.79
C THR A 106 1.01 10.16 -14.44
N GLY A 107 1.99 9.27 -14.33
CA GLY A 107 2.28 8.59 -13.08
C GLY A 107 2.66 7.13 -13.29
N THR A 108 2.73 6.38 -12.21
CA THR A 108 3.11 4.98 -12.23
C THR A 108 2.29 4.14 -11.26
N VAL A 109 2.04 2.89 -11.64
CA VAL A 109 1.55 1.84 -10.74
C VAL A 109 2.58 0.71 -10.75
N VAL A 110 3.01 0.28 -9.57
CA VAL A 110 3.93 -0.85 -9.41
C VAL A 110 3.18 -2.00 -8.77
N ILE A 111 3.09 -3.12 -9.45
CA ILE A 111 2.56 -4.36 -8.91
C ILE A 111 3.73 -5.13 -8.30
N SER A 112 3.77 -5.22 -6.99
CA SER A 112 4.82 -5.91 -6.24
C SER A 112 4.56 -7.41 -6.13
N SER A 113 3.29 -7.82 -6.08
CA SER A 113 2.85 -9.21 -6.02
C SER A 113 1.47 -9.33 -6.64
N PHE A 114 1.27 -10.39 -7.42
CA PHE A 114 -0.03 -10.76 -7.98
C PHE A 114 -0.14 -12.28 -8.07
N ASN A 115 -1.20 -12.82 -7.50
CA ASN A 115 -1.57 -14.23 -7.60
C ASN A 115 -3.11 -14.37 -7.54
N SER A 116 -3.62 -15.59 -7.59
CA SER A 116 -5.06 -15.88 -7.61
C SER A 116 -5.85 -15.42 -6.35
N SER A 117 -5.16 -15.03 -5.28
CA SER A 117 -5.75 -14.71 -3.99
C SER A 117 -5.52 -13.28 -3.56
N THR A 118 -4.38 -12.69 -3.94
CA THR A 118 -3.95 -11.37 -3.46
C THR A 118 -3.19 -10.59 -4.52
N VAL A 119 -3.31 -9.28 -4.44
CA VAL A 119 -2.49 -8.33 -5.17
C VAL A 119 -1.99 -7.24 -4.22
N THR A 120 -0.73 -6.85 -4.38
CA THR A 120 -0.13 -5.73 -3.64
C THR A 120 0.63 -4.83 -4.58
N GLY A 121 0.66 -3.56 -4.26
CA GLY A 121 1.38 -2.60 -5.09
C GLY A 121 1.44 -1.20 -4.50
N THR A 122 2.08 -0.33 -5.26
CA THR A 122 2.19 1.11 -4.98
C THR A 122 1.77 1.91 -6.20
N PHE A 123 1.37 3.16 -5.99
CA PHE A 123 0.96 4.01 -7.09
C PHE A 123 1.17 5.49 -6.78
N SER A 124 1.34 6.26 -7.83
CA SER A 124 1.29 7.72 -7.80
C SER A 124 0.85 8.24 -9.16
N PHE A 125 0.06 9.30 -9.19
CA PHE A 125 -0.31 9.94 -10.45
C PHE A 125 -0.72 11.40 -10.24
N ALA A 126 -0.62 12.16 -11.31
CA ALA A 126 -1.24 13.46 -11.46
C ALA A 126 -2.39 13.35 -12.46
N GLY A 127 -3.45 14.08 -12.22
CA GLY A 127 -4.65 14.05 -13.07
C GLY A 127 -5.43 15.34 -13.02
N THR A 128 -6.42 15.44 -13.90
CA THR A 128 -7.28 16.61 -14.02
C THR A 128 -8.75 16.19 -14.02
N THR A 129 -9.60 17.07 -13.51
CA THR A 129 -11.06 16.95 -13.64
C THR A 129 -11.51 17.48 -15.01
N VAL A 130 -12.76 17.24 -15.37
CA VAL A 130 -13.35 17.72 -16.65
C VAL A 130 -13.37 19.26 -16.74
N ASP A 131 -13.41 19.96 -15.63
CA ASP A 131 -13.36 21.42 -15.52
C ASP A 131 -11.92 21.97 -15.36
N GLY A 132 -10.89 21.11 -15.51
CA GLY A 132 -9.48 21.49 -15.58
C GLY A 132 -8.79 21.68 -14.22
N ARG A 133 -9.40 21.30 -13.10
CA ARG A 133 -8.72 21.31 -11.80
C ARG A 133 -7.66 20.22 -11.74
N ASN A 134 -6.46 20.57 -11.27
CA ASN A 134 -5.37 19.62 -11.11
C ASN A 134 -5.42 18.95 -9.72
N GLY A 135 -5.03 17.68 -9.67
CA GLY A 135 -4.88 16.91 -8.44
C GLY A 135 -3.72 15.93 -8.52
N THR A 136 -3.11 15.64 -7.38
CA THR A 136 -2.00 14.69 -7.27
C THR A 136 -2.30 13.63 -6.22
N VAL A 137 -2.06 12.38 -6.60
CA VAL A 137 -2.06 11.22 -5.69
C VAL A 137 -0.63 10.75 -5.54
N THR A 138 -0.14 10.73 -4.30
CA THR A 138 1.23 10.33 -3.97
C THR A 138 1.25 9.31 -2.83
N GLU A 139 2.38 8.62 -2.65
CA GLU A 139 2.61 7.65 -1.58
C GLU A 139 1.52 6.55 -1.52
N GLY A 140 0.91 6.26 -2.66
CA GLY A 140 -0.13 5.25 -2.78
C GLY A 140 0.41 3.85 -2.52
N LYS A 141 -0.31 3.08 -1.68
CA LYS A 141 -0.04 1.65 -1.42
C LYS A 141 -1.36 0.91 -1.32
N PHE A 142 -1.39 -0.31 -1.80
CA PHE A 142 -2.57 -1.17 -1.64
C PHE A 142 -2.21 -2.63 -1.42
N SER A 143 -3.10 -3.30 -0.72
CA SER A 143 -3.18 -4.75 -0.56
C SER A 143 -4.64 -5.15 -0.66
N ALA A 144 -4.99 -6.05 -1.56
CA ALA A 144 -6.37 -6.47 -1.80
C ALA A 144 -6.46 -7.97 -2.03
N LYS A 145 -7.62 -8.54 -1.69
CA LYS A 145 -7.99 -9.89 -2.14
C LYS A 145 -8.43 -9.82 -3.60
N VAL A 146 -7.96 -10.76 -4.41
CA VAL A 146 -8.37 -10.88 -5.81
C VAL A 146 -9.62 -11.73 -5.90
N ILE A 147 -10.63 -11.21 -6.59
CA ILE A 147 -11.81 -11.95 -7.05
C ILE A 147 -11.62 -12.17 -8.54
N THR A 148 -11.56 -13.43 -8.97
CA THR A 148 -11.41 -13.78 -10.38
C THR A 148 -12.78 -14.02 -11.00
N GLN A 149 -13.00 -13.40 -12.15
CA GLN A 149 -14.21 -13.51 -12.99
C GLN A 149 -13.87 -14.16 -14.34
#